data_4e904b956aaa1d87f35487edc159a0aa
#
_entry.id   4e904b956aaa1d87f35487edc159a0aa
#
_cell.length_a   1.000
_cell.length_b   1.000
_cell.length_c   1.000
_cell.angle_alpha   90.00
_cell.angle_beta   90.00
_cell.angle_gamma   90.00
#
_symmetry.space_group_name_H-M   'P 1'
#
loop_
_entity.id
_entity.type
_entity.pdbx_description
1 polymer ?
#
loop_
_entity_poly.entity_id
_entity_poly.type
_entity_poly.pdbx_seq_one_letter_code
_entity_poly.pdbx_strand_id
1 'polypeptide(L)'
;MEKIVIDLDGGFTRLSDEAIELYAQRSGDDIKWIKYLNYHEPGNYCLSHNPILADVVTELGDRANGEYACLTVVEVPDHYKGVVHRYRDGRESVEFKWQEDYLRELIQAGNEDDIVKYVKGELY
;
A
#
# COMPACT_ATOMS: atom_id res chain seq x y z
N MET A 1 6.46 1.09 -14.00
CA MET A 1 6.61 1.81 -12.72
C MET A 1 5.64 1.24 -11.69
N GLU A 2 6.12 1.04 -10.49
CA GLU A 2 5.27 0.64 -9.37
C GLU A 2 4.47 1.84 -8.86
N LYS A 3 3.23 1.61 -8.45
CA LYS A 3 2.37 2.62 -7.85
C LYS A 3 2.02 2.20 -6.42
N ILE A 4 2.21 3.10 -5.47
CA ILE A 4 1.99 2.83 -4.06
C ILE A 4 0.95 3.81 -3.52
N VAL A 5 -0.06 3.29 -2.83
CA VAL A 5 -1.09 4.11 -2.17
C VAL A 5 -0.66 4.35 -0.73
N ILE A 6 -0.60 5.61 -0.34
CA ILE A 6 -0.30 6.01 1.04
C ILE A 6 -1.34 6.99 1.56
N ASP A 7 -1.43 7.10 2.88
CA ASP A 7 -2.31 8.03 3.58
C ASP A 7 -1.48 9.16 4.20
N LEU A 8 -1.73 10.39 3.79
CA LEU A 8 -1.00 11.56 4.26
C LEU A 8 -1.51 12.12 5.58
N ASP A 9 -2.75 11.79 5.97
CA ASP A 9 -3.38 12.36 7.17
C ASP A 9 -3.55 11.38 8.34
N GLY A 10 -3.49 10.07 8.08
CA GLY A 10 -3.58 9.06 9.13
C GLY A 10 -4.99 8.94 9.74
N GLY A 11 -6.02 8.86 8.91
CA GLY A 11 -7.40 8.77 9.37
C GLY A 11 -7.77 7.45 10.07
N PHE A 12 -8.95 7.42 10.68
CA PHE A 12 -9.51 6.24 11.34
C PHE A 12 -9.76 5.09 10.37
N THR A 13 -10.27 5.41 9.19
CA THR A 13 -10.45 4.47 8.10
C THR A 13 -9.66 4.98 6.91
N ARG A 14 -8.96 4.06 6.24
CA ARG A 14 -8.11 4.41 5.11
C ARG A 14 -8.92 4.65 3.85
N LEU A 15 -9.85 3.73 3.56
CA LEU A 15 -10.66 3.74 2.36
C LEU A 15 -12.10 4.13 2.67
N SER A 16 -12.72 4.88 1.76
CA SER A 16 -14.18 5.10 1.80
C SER A 16 -14.93 3.82 1.44
N ASP A 17 -16.22 3.76 1.78
CA ASP A 17 -17.06 2.63 1.38
C ASP A 17 -17.11 2.46 -0.14
N GLU A 18 -17.17 3.56 -0.88
CA GLU A 18 -17.16 3.56 -2.34
C GLU A 18 -15.86 2.93 -2.88
N ALA A 19 -14.71 3.28 -2.31
CA ALA A 19 -13.43 2.69 -2.69
C ALA A 19 -13.36 1.19 -2.37
N ILE A 20 -13.87 0.78 -1.21
CA ILE A 20 -13.93 -0.62 -0.80
C ILE A 20 -14.78 -1.43 -1.78
N GLU A 21 -15.96 -0.92 -2.13
CA GLU A 21 -16.87 -1.60 -3.06
C GLU A 21 -16.24 -1.76 -4.44
N LEU A 22 -15.65 -0.69 -4.97
CA LEU A 22 -15.00 -0.73 -6.28
C LEU A 22 -13.79 -1.67 -6.28
N TYR A 23 -12.99 -1.63 -5.23
CA TYR A 23 -11.85 -2.53 -5.10
C TYR A 23 -12.28 -3.99 -5.01
N ALA A 24 -13.30 -4.30 -4.20
CA ALA A 24 -13.82 -5.66 -4.07
C ALA A 24 -14.35 -6.18 -5.41
N GLN A 25 -15.04 -5.33 -6.17
CA GLN A 25 -15.57 -5.67 -7.48
C GLN A 25 -14.46 -6.02 -8.47
N ARG A 26 -13.37 -5.25 -8.47
CA ARG A 26 -12.26 -5.43 -9.43
C ARG A 26 -11.29 -6.53 -9.03
N SER A 27 -11.04 -6.70 -7.73
CA SER A 27 -10.09 -7.69 -7.23
C SER A 27 -10.71 -9.07 -7.06
N GLY A 28 -12.01 -9.14 -6.85
CA GLY A 28 -12.71 -10.39 -6.50
C GLY A 28 -12.59 -10.77 -5.03
N ASP A 29 -11.97 -9.93 -4.20
CA ASP A 29 -11.84 -10.18 -2.76
C ASP A 29 -13.17 -10.02 -2.03
N ASP A 30 -13.30 -10.70 -0.88
CA ASP A 30 -14.49 -10.60 -0.04
C ASP A 30 -14.60 -9.20 0.58
N ILE A 31 -15.68 -8.51 0.24
CA ILE A 31 -15.93 -7.14 0.71
C ILE A 31 -16.01 -7.07 2.25
N LYS A 32 -16.50 -8.11 2.91
CA LYS A 32 -16.57 -8.13 4.37
C LYS A 32 -15.19 -8.16 5.00
N TRP A 33 -14.28 -8.91 4.43
CA TRP A 33 -12.89 -8.97 4.86
C TRP A 33 -12.17 -7.64 4.66
N ILE A 34 -12.37 -7.01 3.50
CA ILE A 34 -11.78 -5.70 3.20
C ILE A 34 -12.28 -4.64 4.18
N LYS A 35 -13.59 -4.61 4.47
CA LYS A 35 -14.18 -3.70 5.46
C LYS A 35 -13.60 -3.93 6.85
N TYR A 36 -13.47 -5.19 7.26
CA TYR A 36 -12.87 -5.54 8.55
C TYR A 36 -11.46 -4.98 8.68
N LEU A 37 -10.60 -5.22 7.69
CA LEU A 37 -9.23 -4.72 7.70
C LEU A 37 -9.16 -3.20 7.73
N ASN A 38 -10.03 -2.54 6.98
CA ASN A 38 -10.06 -1.08 6.90
C ASN A 38 -10.40 -0.41 8.24
N TYR A 39 -11.29 -1.03 9.03
CA TYR A 39 -11.70 -0.50 10.33
C TYR A 39 -10.82 -0.94 11.49
N HIS A 40 -10.35 -2.18 11.48
CA HIS A 40 -9.66 -2.78 12.62
C HIS A 40 -8.14 -2.72 12.49
N GLU A 41 -7.63 -2.81 11.27
CA GLU A 41 -6.19 -2.86 11.02
C GLU A 41 -5.75 -1.92 9.88
N PRO A 42 -6.20 -0.66 9.86
CA PRO A 42 -5.91 0.23 8.73
C PRO A 42 -4.41 0.44 8.53
N GLY A 43 -3.65 0.32 9.62
CA GLY A 43 -2.20 0.51 9.60
C GLY A 43 -1.40 -0.70 9.13
N ASN A 44 -1.95 -1.92 9.23
CA ASN A 44 -1.29 -3.17 8.85
C ASN A 44 -1.78 -3.71 7.51
N TYR A 45 -2.54 -2.93 6.82
CA TYR A 45 -3.24 -3.31 5.62
C TYR A 45 -2.29 -3.29 4.43
N CYS A 46 -1.96 -4.46 3.93
CA CYS A 46 -0.89 -4.64 2.92
C CYS A 46 -1.30 -4.31 1.48
N LEU A 47 -2.33 -3.49 1.28
CA LEU A 47 -2.77 -3.09 -0.06
C LEU A 47 -2.07 -1.86 -0.64
N SER A 48 -1.13 -1.26 0.10
CA SER A 48 -0.41 -0.07 -0.40
C SER A 48 0.25 -0.32 -1.75
N HIS A 49 0.79 -1.50 -1.96
CA HIS A 49 1.48 -1.88 -3.21
C HIS A 49 0.56 -2.55 -4.23
N ASN A 50 -0.73 -2.64 -3.98
CA ASN A 50 -1.66 -3.31 -4.87
C ASN A 50 -2.02 -2.40 -6.06
N PRO A 51 -1.75 -2.83 -7.31
CA PRO A 51 -2.03 -2.00 -8.48
C PRO A 51 -3.52 -1.76 -8.71
N ILE A 52 -4.39 -2.69 -8.32
CA ILE A 52 -5.85 -2.52 -8.44
C ILE A 52 -6.30 -1.39 -7.52
N LEU A 53 -5.79 -1.35 -6.29
CA LEU A 53 -6.11 -0.27 -5.35
C LEU A 53 -5.60 1.08 -5.85
N ALA A 54 -4.40 1.13 -6.42
CA ALA A 54 -3.86 2.35 -7.00
C ALA A 54 -4.77 2.90 -8.11
N ASP A 55 -5.30 2.03 -8.96
CA ASP A 55 -6.23 2.42 -10.02
C ASP A 55 -7.55 2.93 -9.44
N VAL A 56 -8.08 2.28 -8.40
CA VAL A 56 -9.30 2.71 -7.71
C VAL A 56 -9.13 4.11 -7.12
N VAL A 57 -8.05 4.34 -6.41
CA VAL A 57 -7.76 5.64 -5.79
C VAL A 57 -7.58 6.73 -6.85
N THR A 58 -6.90 6.44 -7.93
CA THR A 58 -6.73 7.38 -9.04
C THR A 58 -8.05 7.75 -9.68
N GLU A 59 -8.93 6.77 -9.89
CA GLU A 59 -10.23 6.99 -10.53
C GLU A 59 -11.19 7.78 -9.65
N LEU A 60 -11.25 7.46 -8.35
CA LEU A 60 -12.16 8.11 -7.41
C LEU A 60 -11.65 9.45 -6.90
N GLY A 61 -10.33 9.68 -6.90
CA GLY A 61 -9.75 10.88 -6.32
C GLY A 61 -10.13 11.04 -4.85
N ASP A 62 -10.63 12.21 -4.45
CA ASP A 62 -11.01 12.48 -3.06
C ASP A 62 -12.12 11.57 -2.55
N ARG A 63 -12.93 11.01 -3.43
CA ARG A 63 -14.00 10.07 -3.07
C ARG A 63 -13.46 8.73 -2.55
N ALA A 64 -12.18 8.43 -2.75
CA ALA A 64 -11.55 7.24 -2.21
C ALA A 64 -11.22 7.37 -0.73
N ASN A 65 -11.16 8.60 -0.18
CA ASN A 65 -10.72 8.85 1.18
C ASN A 65 -11.76 8.42 2.21
N GLY A 66 -11.34 7.59 3.16
CA GLY A 66 -12.10 7.31 4.36
C GLY A 66 -12.11 8.51 5.31
N GLU A 67 -12.70 8.32 6.49
CA GLU A 67 -12.82 9.38 7.48
C GLU A 67 -11.45 9.89 7.93
N TYR A 68 -11.19 11.18 7.73
CA TYR A 68 -9.92 11.84 8.04
C TYR A 68 -8.69 11.33 7.27
N ALA A 69 -8.90 10.51 6.25
CA ALA A 69 -7.82 10.05 5.39
C ALA A 69 -7.55 11.03 4.24
N CYS A 70 -6.31 11.01 3.76
CA CYS A 70 -5.92 11.70 2.54
C CYS A 70 -5.04 10.76 1.71
N LEU A 71 -5.66 9.94 0.88
CA LEU A 71 -4.96 8.96 0.08
C LEU A 71 -4.30 9.60 -1.13
N THR A 72 -3.10 9.18 -1.42
CA THR A 72 -2.38 9.58 -2.63
C THR A 72 -1.67 8.38 -3.25
N VAL A 73 -1.43 8.46 -4.55
CA VAL A 73 -0.69 7.43 -5.30
C VAL A 73 0.70 7.98 -5.61
N VAL A 74 1.72 7.27 -5.16
CA VAL A 74 3.12 7.60 -5.43
C VAL A 74 3.64 6.67 -6.52
N GLU A 75 4.18 7.24 -7.60
CA GLU A 75 4.83 6.47 -8.66
C GLU A 75 6.30 6.27 -8.30
N VAL A 76 6.75 5.01 -8.31
CA VAL A 76 8.14 4.66 -8.02
C VAL A 76 8.89 4.54 -9.34
N PRO A 77 9.99 5.29 -9.53
CA PRO A 77 10.79 5.20 -10.76
C PRO A 77 11.37 3.80 -10.97
N ASP A 78 11.66 3.46 -12.22
CA ASP A 78 12.33 2.21 -12.56
C ASP A 78 13.69 2.12 -11.85
N HIS A 79 14.09 0.91 -11.50
CA HIS A 79 15.31 0.60 -10.74
C HIS A 79 15.26 0.96 -9.25
N TYR A 80 14.15 1.56 -8.78
CA TYR A 80 13.92 1.84 -7.36
C TYR A 80 12.88 0.90 -6.77
N LYS A 81 12.97 0.70 -5.47
CA LYS A 81 11.95 0.04 -4.64
C LYS A 81 11.34 1.08 -3.72
N GLY A 82 10.02 1.18 -3.71
CA GLY A 82 9.30 2.04 -2.76
C GLY A 82 9.10 1.31 -1.44
N VAL A 83 9.50 1.93 -0.35
CA VAL A 83 9.32 1.41 1.01
C VAL A 83 8.40 2.36 1.77
N VAL A 84 7.29 1.84 2.27
CA VAL A 84 6.32 2.62 3.03
C VAL A 84 6.78 2.72 4.48
N HIS A 85 6.90 3.95 4.97
CA HIS A 85 7.15 4.26 6.37
C HIS A 85 5.87 4.79 6.99
N ARG A 86 5.50 4.27 8.15
CA ARG A 86 4.32 4.71 8.88
C ARG A 86 4.72 5.34 10.21
N TYR A 87 4.19 6.53 10.47
CA TYR A 87 4.38 7.24 11.71
C TYR A 87 3.33 6.83 12.75
N ARG A 88 3.57 7.18 14.02
CA ARG A 88 2.66 6.83 15.13
C ARG A 88 1.25 7.40 14.97
N ASP A 89 1.13 8.55 14.32
CA ASP A 89 -0.16 9.20 14.07
C ASP A 89 -0.90 8.64 12.85
N GLY A 90 -0.34 7.61 12.21
CA GLY A 90 -0.93 6.95 11.06
C GLY A 90 -0.56 7.54 9.70
N ARG A 91 0.13 8.68 9.67
CA ARG A 91 0.61 9.23 8.41
C ARG A 91 1.66 8.31 7.80
N GLU A 92 1.71 8.28 6.48
CA GLU A 92 2.62 7.43 5.74
C GLU A 92 3.49 8.25 4.78
N SER A 93 4.67 7.73 4.47
CA SER A 93 5.56 8.27 3.44
C SER A 93 6.22 7.14 2.68
N VAL A 94 6.78 7.44 1.51
CA VAL A 94 7.49 6.46 0.69
C VAL A 94 8.95 6.89 0.54
N GLU A 95 9.85 5.96 0.86
CA GLU A 95 11.28 6.10 0.60
C GLU A 95 11.62 5.32 -0.67
N PHE A 96 12.38 5.94 -1.57
CA PHE A 96 12.89 5.27 -2.77
C PHE A 96 14.28 4.74 -2.48
N LYS A 97 14.44 3.40 -2.58
CA LYS A 97 15.73 2.74 -2.44
C LYS A 97 16.13 2.10 -3.76
N TRP A 98 17.42 2.14 -4.11
CA TRP A 98 17.91 1.34 -5.22
C TRP A 98 17.57 -0.13 -4.98
N GLN A 99 17.11 -0.84 -6.02
CA GLN A 99 16.73 -2.25 -5.90
C GLN A 99 17.89 -3.11 -5.39
N GLU A 100 19.11 -2.83 -5.85
CA GLU A 100 20.30 -3.54 -5.39
C GLU A 100 20.57 -3.34 -3.89
N ASP A 101 20.43 -2.11 -3.41
CA ASP A 101 20.62 -1.79 -2.00
C ASP A 101 19.53 -2.44 -1.13
N TYR A 102 18.31 -2.43 -1.59
CA TYR A 102 17.20 -3.08 -0.90
C TYR A 102 17.44 -4.59 -0.75
N LEU A 103 17.86 -5.25 -1.83
CA LEU A 103 18.18 -6.68 -1.79
C LEU A 103 19.35 -6.95 -0.85
N ARG A 104 20.38 -6.11 -0.86
CA ARG A 104 21.54 -6.23 0.03
C ARG A 104 21.14 -6.12 1.49
N GLU A 105 20.24 -5.20 1.83
CA GLU A 105 19.70 -5.06 3.19
C GLU A 105 18.96 -6.32 3.64
N LEU A 106 18.16 -6.93 2.77
CA LEU A 106 17.45 -8.18 3.06
C LEU A 106 18.44 -9.32 3.33
N ILE A 107 19.51 -9.42 2.57
CA ILE A 107 20.56 -10.43 2.75
C ILE A 107 21.26 -10.24 4.11
N GLN A 108 21.61 -9.01 4.47
CA GLN A 108 22.26 -8.69 5.74
C GLN A 108 21.37 -8.98 6.94
N ALA A 109 20.06 -8.80 6.79
CA ALA A 109 19.09 -9.12 7.84
C ALA A 109 18.90 -10.63 8.03
N GLY A 110 19.40 -11.46 7.10
CA GLY A 110 19.25 -12.92 7.16
C GLY A 110 17.82 -13.39 6.89
N ASN A 111 17.00 -12.59 6.24
CA ASN A 111 15.60 -12.87 5.99
C ASN A 111 15.42 -13.59 4.65
N GLU A 112 15.68 -14.90 4.63
CA GLU A 112 15.65 -15.72 3.41
C GLU A 112 14.27 -15.72 2.74
N ASP A 113 13.19 -15.76 3.51
CA ASP A 113 11.84 -15.77 2.97
C ASP A 113 11.53 -14.47 2.22
N ASP A 114 11.92 -13.33 2.76
CA ASP A 114 11.75 -12.05 2.10
C ASP A 114 12.60 -11.93 0.83
N ILE A 115 13.81 -12.47 0.84
CA ILE A 115 14.68 -12.50 -0.34
C ILE A 115 14.02 -13.30 -1.45
N VAL A 116 13.48 -14.47 -1.14
CA VAL A 116 12.78 -15.33 -2.11
C VAL A 116 11.57 -14.61 -2.68
N LYS A 117 10.76 -13.98 -1.83
CA LYS A 117 9.59 -13.21 -2.27
C LYS A 117 9.98 -12.04 -3.16
N TYR A 118 11.04 -11.32 -2.82
CA TYR A 118 11.54 -10.21 -3.62
C TYR A 118 11.95 -10.66 -5.03
N VAL A 119 12.71 -11.75 -5.13
CA VAL A 119 13.16 -12.32 -6.41
C VAL A 119 11.96 -12.75 -7.26
N LYS A 120 10.91 -13.27 -6.63
CA LYS A 120 9.68 -13.68 -7.33
C LYS A 120 8.73 -12.51 -7.64
N GLY A 121 9.04 -11.30 -7.16
CA GLY A 121 8.16 -10.14 -7.32
C GLY A 121 6.94 -10.16 -6.39
N GLU A 122 6.94 -10.98 -5.35
CA GLU A 122 5.83 -11.11 -4.39
C GLU A 122 5.99 -10.20 -3.16
N LEU A 123 7.20 -9.71 -2.91
CA LEU A 123 7.49 -8.81 -1.79
C LEU A 123 7.31 -7.36 -2.22
N TYR A 124 6.47 -6.65 -1.49
CA TYR A 124 6.15 -5.26 -1.74
C TYR A 124 6.90 -4.33 -0.79
#